data_4974fa0ee5e8a6f4950ef79603918bc0
#
_entry.id   4974fa0ee5e8a6f4950ef79603918bc0
#
_cell.length_a   1.000
_cell.length_b   1.000
_cell.length_c   1.000
_cell.angle_alpha   90.00
_cell.angle_beta   90.00
_cell.angle_gamma   90.00
#
_symmetry.space_group_name_H-M   'P 1'
#
loop_
_entity.id
_entity.type
_entity.pdbx_description
1 polymer ?
#
loop_
_entity_poly.entity_id
_entity_poly.type
_entity_poly.pdbx_seq_one_letter_code
_entity_poly.pdbx_strand_id
1 'polypeptide(L)'
;MKLHPNQLAVAPGEIVLRDATRSFSIRADQARTLKEVLLNRRTTGPPPVPALRGVTLRIAPGETVGMVGRNGAGKTSTLRVLAGIIPLQSGQVACGGRTVALLELGAGFSRDFSGRENIYLGGALYGLTKAELEQRVDRIIAFSELGEFIDVPVKTYSAGMYVRLGFSIAAHLDADTLLIDEVLAVGDEAFQRKCLRRISEQIAAGRTLVLVSHDPGSIERVCERVVVMDAGQVAFDGPTAEGLLFYHRLMGTEHGSGESVRPAPNRSIEVSEVELRDSAGRASRVFRCGDPLRIVVSLRALRAVSTPQLELEVRAQDGARAFRTTTPIQLLPDGTAQLAFDIGRLGLLGGDYDLALAGHDGDEGSAFDRTVRFAVAQEHDAEGIADLRGTWQALSPVPDAGR
;
A
#
# COMPACT_ATOMS: atom_id res chain seq x y z
N MET A 1 8.69 -30.34 -19.55
CA MET A 1 8.63 -30.22 -18.09
C MET A 1 7.66 -31.28 -17.59
N LYS A 2 8.12 -32.29 -16.84
CA LYS A 2 7.27 -33.41 -16.40
C LYS A 2 6.35 -32.89 -15.30
N LEU A 3 5.04 -32.98 -15.53
CA LEU A 3 3.99 -32.67 -14.58
C LEU A 3 4.13 -33.59 -13.34
N HIS A 4 4.24 -33.01 -12.15
CA HIS A 4 4.13 -33.76 -10.90
C HIS A 4 2.69 -34.26 -10.72
N PRO A 5 2.46 -35.49 -10.20
CA PRO A 5 1.14 -36.15 -10.16
C PRO A 5 0.13 -35.56 -9.17
N ASN A 6 0.28 -34.32 -8.71
CA ASN A 6 -0.60 -33.67 -7.75
C ASN A 6 -0.94 -32.22 -8.16
N GLN A 7 -1.03 -31.93 -9.47
CA GLN A 7 -1.45 -30.62 -9.94
C GLN A 7 -2.98 -30.49 -9.83
N LEU A 8 -3.41 -29.45 -9.10
CA LEU A 8 -4.81 -29.02 -9.09
C LEU A 8 -5.19 -28.62 -10.54
N ALA A 9 -6.24 -29.23 -11.07
CA ALA A 9 -6.82 -28.78 -12.33
C ALA A 9 -7.56 -27.46 -12.07
N VAL A 10 -7.10 -26.38 -12.70
CA VAL A 10 -7.67 -25.03 -12.58
C VAL A 10 -7.97 -24.47 -13.95
N ALA A 11 -9.03 -23.66 -14.06
CA ALA A 11 -9.41 -22.99 -15.29
C ALA A 11 -8.40 -21.89 -15.67
N PRO A 12 -8.30 -21.47 -16.96
CA PRO A 12 -7.51 -20.30 -17.30
C PRO A 12 -7.92 -19.07 -16.48
N GLY A 13 -6.94 -18.37 -15.89
CA GLY A 13 -7.17 -17.24 -14.98
C GLY A 13 -7.51 -17.63 -13.53
N GLU A 14 -7.76 -18.90 -13.23
CA GLU A 14 -7.97 -19.33 -11.85
C GLU A 14 -6.65 -19.50 -11.11
N ILE A 15 -6.61 -19.01 -9.85
CA ILE A 15 -5.47 -19.16 -8.95
C ILE A 15 -5.92 -19.92 -7.70
N VAL A 16 -5.16 -20.94 -7.30
CA VAL A 16 -5.39 -21.70 -6.06
C VAL A 16 -4.08 -21.87 -5.30
N LEU A 17 -4.08 -21.44 -4.05
CA LEU A 17 -3.09 -21.74 -3.04
C LEU A 17 -3.75 -22.60 -1.95
N ARG A 18 -3.12 -23.68 -1.52
CA ARG A 18 -3.58 -24.51 -0.40
C ARG A 18 -2.43 -24.79 0.55
N ASP A 19 -2.59 -24.37 1.81
CA ASP A 19 -1.63 -24.57 2.89
C ASP A 19 -0.20 -24.21 2.50
N ALA A 20 -0.04 -23.14 1.71
CA ALA A 20 1.22 -22.74 1.12
C ALA A 20 2.20 -22.26 2.18
N THR A 21 3.37 -22.91 2.29
CA THR A 21 4.39 -22.59 3.29
C THR A 21 5.72 -22.35 2.60
N ARG A 22 6.41 -21.28 3.04
CA ARG A 22 7.75 -20.92 2.56
C ARG A 22 8.53 -20.18 3.64
N SER A 23 9.78 -20.58 3.86
CA SER A 23 10.73 -19.88 4.72
C SER A 23 12.01 -19.58 3.97
N PHE A 24 12.70 -18.50 4.33
CA PHE A 24 14.00 -18.14 3.80
C PHE A 24 15.08 -18.29 4.87
N SER A 25 16.18 -18.93 4.51
CA SER A 25 17.36 -18.98 5.37
C SER A 25 18.15 -17.69 5.20
N ILE A 26 18.47 -17.03 6.31
CA ILE A 26 19.33 -15.82 6.34
C ILE A 26 20.80 -16.22 6.06
N ARG A 27 21.09 -17.47 5.82
CA ARG A 27 22.43 -17.86 5.33
C ARG A 27 22.58 -17.26 3.95
N ALA A 28 23.09 -16.01 3.95
CA ALA A 28 23.64 -15.41 2.76
C ALA A 28 24.59 -16.41 2.07
N ASP A 29 24.66 -16.33 0.75
CA ASP A 29 25.69 -16.87 -0.12
C ASP A 29 27.10 -16.40 0.28
N GLN A 30 27.52 -16.68 1.50
CA GLN A 30 28.93 -16.70 1.82
C GLN A 30 29.45 -17.97 1.16
N ALA A 31 30.16 -17.79 0.05
CA ALA A 31 30.94 -18.84 -0.59
C ALA A 31 31.73 -19.53 0.51
N ARG A 32 31.30 -20.75 0.87
CA ARG A 32 32.02 -21.57 1.86
C ARG A 32 33.41 -21.83 1.30
N THR A 33 34.40 -21.26 1.93
CA THR A 33 35.77 -21.66 1.63
C THR A 33 35.91 -23.17 1.90
N LEU A 34 36.65 -23.89 1.05
CA LEU A 34 36.92 -25.33 1.22
C LEU A 34 37.36 -25.67 2.67
N LYS A 35 38.01 -24.75 3.36
CA LYS A 35 38.42 -24.84 4.76
C LYS A 35 37.25 -24.88 5.76
N GLU A 36 36.17 -24.17 5.51
CA GLU A 36 34.97 -24.16 6.36
C GLU A 36 34.13 -25.43 6.18
N VAL A 37 34.14 -26.00 4.97
CA VAL A 37 33.51 -27.30 4.68
C VAL A 37 34.22 -28.42 5.39
N LEU A 38 35.56 -28.40 5.45
CA LEU A 38 36.40 -29.44 6.08
C LEU A 38 36.36 -29.37 7.62
N LEU A 39 36.19 -28.21 8.21
CA LEU A 39 36.19 -28.04 9.67
C LEU A 39 34.86 -28.36 10.36
N ASN A 40 33.82 -28.76 9.59
CA ASN A 40 32.51 -29.24 10.08
C ASN A 40 31.96 -28.49 11.33
N ARG A 41 32.28 -27.19 11.46
CA ARG A 41 31.71 -26.37 12.51
C ARG A 41 30.23 -26.10 12.13
N ARG A 42 29.34 -26.84 12.76
CA ARG A 42 27.91 -26.55 12.84
C ARG A 42 27.73 -25.20 13.54
N THR A 43 27.98 -24.09 12.85
CA THR A 43 27.48 -22.82 13.29
C THR A 43 25.97 -22.89 13.05
N THR A 44 25.22 -23.01 14.13
CA THR A 44 23.77 -22.83 14.16
C THR A 44 23.51 -21.40 13.69
N GLY A 45 23.23 -21.25 12.39
CA GLY A 45 22.80 -19.98 11.83
C GLY A 45 21.45 -19.57 12.42
N PRO A 46 21.06 -18.30 12.27
CA PRO A 46 19.74 -17.84 12.72
C PRO A 46 18.65 -18.73 12.10
N PRO A 47 17.52 -18.92 12.83
CA PRO A 47 16.42 -19.74 12.33
C PRO A 47 15.90 -19.18 11.00
N PRO A 48 15.37 -20.02 10.10
CA PRO A 48 14.75 -19.56 8.88
C PRO A 48 13.61 -18.61 9.17
N VAL A 49 13.52 -17.51 8.43
CA VAL A 49 12.41 -16.54 8.54
C VAL A 49 11.24 -17.07 7.71
N PRO A 50 10.10 -17.39 8.34
CA PRO A 50 8.93 -17.85 7.62
C PRO A 50 8.28 -16.67 6.88
N ALA A 51 8.16 -16.80 5.56
CA ALA A 51 7.52 -15.80 4.71
C ALA A 51 6.06 -16.15 4.41
N LEU A 52 5.73 -17.45 4.30
CA LEU A 52 4.36 -17.96 4.17
C LEU A 52 4.13 -19.06 5.21
N ARG A 53 2.99 -19.01 5.89
CA ARG A 53 2.64 -19.89 7.01
C ARG A 53 1.26 -20.52 6.80
N GLY A 54 1.13 -21.42 5.82
CA GLY A 54 -0.14 -22.07 5.54
C GLY A 54 -1.14 -21.18 4.82
N VAL A 55 -0.70 -20.38 3.85
CA VAL A 55 -1.57 -19.50 3.07
C VAL A 55 -2.50 -20.35 2.21
N THR A 56 -3.82 -20.13 2.38
CA THR A 56 -4.85 -20.69 1.54
C THR A 56 -5.65 -19.55 0.91
N LEU A 57 -5.72 -19.54 -0.42
CA LEU A 57 -6.34 -18.47 -1.20
C LEU A 57 -6.86 -19.06 -2.51
N ARG A 58 -8.05 -18.63 -2.93
CA ARG A 58 -8.59 -18.92 -4.25
C ARG A 58 -9.05 -17.63 -4.91
N ILE A 59 -8.65 -17.43 -6.17
CA ILE A 59 -9.04 -16.30 -7.00
C ILE A 59 -9.73 -16.86 -8.24
N ALA A 60 -10.93 -16.39 -8.52
CA ALA A 60 -11.71 -16.84 -9.67
C ALA A 60 -11.19 -16.20 -10.99
N PRO A 61 -11.44 -16.83 -12.15
CA PRO A 61 -11.15 -16.22 -13.44
C PRO A 61 -11.80 -14.84 -13.59
N GLY A 62 -11.04 -13.85 -14.05
CA GLY A 62 -11.50 -12.47 -14.25
C GLY A 62 -11.60 -11.62 -13.00
N GLU A 63 -11.31 -12.16 -11.81
CA GLU A 63 -11.35 -11.42 -10.57
C GLU A 63 -10.15 -10.47 -10.42
N THR A 64 -10.40 -9.27 -9.86
CA THR A 64 -9.35 -8.30 -9.53
C THR A 64 -9.13 -8.25 -8.02
N VAL A 65 -7.97 -8.72 -7.57
CA VAL A 65 -7.63 -8.86 -6.15
C VAL A 65 -6.46 -7.98 -5.77
N GLY A 66 -6.68 -7.10 -4.81
CA GLY A 66 -5.63 -6.34 -4.14
C GLY A 66 -4.98 -7.15 -3.02
N MET A 67 -3.67 -7.04 -2.84
CA MET A 67 -2.98 -7.65 -1.73
C MET A 67 -2.23 -6.58 -0.95
N VAL A 68 -2.65 -6.34 0.28
CA VAL A 68 -2.07 -5.34 1.19
C VAL A 68 -1.52 -6.01 2.44
N GLY A 69 -0.73 -5.28 3.22
CA GLY A 69 -0.13 -5.79 4.46
C GLY A 69 1.20 -5.11 4.74
N ARG A 70 1.75 -5.32 5.93
CA ARG A 70 3.01 -4.74 6.39
C ARG A 70 4.21 -5.17 5.53
N ASN A 71 5.32 -4.43 5.66
CA ASN A 71 6.59 -4.89 5.11
C ASN A 71 6.99 -6.21 5.78
N GLY A 72 7.34 -7.22 4.96
CA GLY A 72 7.62 -8.56 5.45
C GLY A 72 6.39 -9.45 5.72
N ALA A 73 5.17 -8.98 5.46
CA ALA A 73 3.94 -9.78 5.64
C ALA A 73 3.80 -10.97 4.67
N GLY A 74 4.65 -11.07 3.64
CA GLY A 74 4.65 -12.18 2.70
C GLY A 74 4.05 -11.88 1.32
N LYS A 75 3.59 -10.64 1.05
CA LYS A 75 2.97 -10.23 -0.23
C LYS A 75 3.80 -10.58 -1.46
N THR A 76 5.01 -10.01 -1.56
CA THR A 76 5.94 -10.28 -2.68
C THR A 76 6.33 -11.76 -2.75
N SER A 77 6.45 -12.44 -1.62
CA SER A 77 6.70 -13.89 -1.59
C SER A 77 5.53 -14.67 -2.17
N THR A 78 4.30 -14.28 -1.88
CA THR A 78 3.09 -14.87 -2.48
C THR A 78 3.10 -14.67 -3.98
N LEU A 79 3.32 -13.44 -4.47
CA LEU A 79 3.40 -13.17 -5.92
C LEU A 79 4.50 -13.98 -6.61
N ARG A 80 5.69 -14.10 -6.01
CA ARG A 80 6.79 -14.90 -6.57
C ARG A 80 6.46 -16.40 -6.63
N VAL A 81 5.69 -16.92 -5.65
CA VAL A 81 5.18 -18.29 -5.69
C VAL A 81 4.18 -18.46 -6.83
N LEU A 82 3.22 -17.53 -6.97
CA LEU A 82 2.22 -17.54 -8.05
C LEU A 82 2.86 -17.42 -9.44
N ALA A 83 3.93 -16.63 -9.55
CA ALA A 83 4.73 -16.49 -10.76
C ALA A 83 5.62 -17.70 -11.07
N GLY A 84 5.70 -18.70 -10.16
CA GLY A 84 6.59 -19.84 -10.31
C GLY A 84 8.07 -19.54 -10.14
N ILE A 85 8.43 -18.33 -9.64
CA ILE A 85 9.82 -17.89 -9.43
C ILE A 85 10.44 -18.63 -8.24
N ILE A 86 9.66 -18.82 -7.16
CA ILE A 86 10.12 -19.58 -5.99
C ILE A 86 9.19 -20.77 -5.71
N PRO A 87 9.75 -21.95 -5.41
CA PRO A 87 8.93 -23.12 -5.07
C PRO A 87 8.42 -23.03 -3.63
N LEU A 88 7.28 -23.67 -3.35
CA LEU A 88 6.80 -23.91 -1.98
C LEU A 88 7.67 -24.94 -1.25
N GLN A 89 7.73 -24.85 0.08
CA GLN A 89 8.28 -25.92 0.94
C GLN A 89 7.23 -26.98 1.22
N SER A 90 5.97 -26.57 1.43
CA SER A 90 4.82 -27.46 1.55
C SER A 90 3.56 -26.77 1.06
N GLY A 91 2.49 -27.53 0.86
CA GLY A 91 1.24 -27.07 0.28
C GLY A 91 1.22 -27.19 -1.25
N GLN A 92 0.26 -26.54 -1.87
CA GLN A 92 0.02 -26.61 -3.32
C GLN A 92 -0.22 -25.22 -3.89
N VAL A 93 0.22 -25.02 -5.14
CA VAL A 93 -0.07 -23.81 -5.93
C VAL A 93 -0.45 -24.22 -7.34
N ALA A 94 -1.49 -23.62 -7.88
CA ALA A 94 -1.86 -23.75 -9.28
C ALA A 94 -2.34 -22.39 -9.81
N CYS A 95 -1.86 -22.03 -11.01
CA CYS A 95 -2.31 -20.89 -11.79
C CYS A 95 -2.72 -21.42 -13.16
N GLY A 96 -3.96 -21.20 -13.54
CA GLY A 96 -4.50 -21.67 -14.82
C GLY A 96 -4.15 -20.74 -15.96
N GLY A 97 -3.79 -21.32 -17.11
CA GLY A 97 -3.43 -20.57 -18.30
C GLY A 97 -2.07 -19.88 -18.23
N ARG A 98 -1.91 -18.77 -18.97
CA ARG A 98 -0.68 -17.99 -19.05
C ARG A 98 -0.64 -16.92 -17.97
N THR A 99 0.34 -16.99 -17.08
CA THR A 99 0.58 -15.99 -16.04
C THR A 99 1.71 -15.05 -16.46
N VAL A 100 1.47 -13.75 -16.43
CA VAL A 100 2.47 -12.70 -16.67
C VAL A 100 2.70 -11.94 -15.38
N ALA A 101 3.94 -11.91 -14.94
CA ALA A 101 4.35 -11.24 -13.70
C ALA A 101 5.16 -9.97 -14.01
N LEU A 102 4.69 -8.83 -13.52
CA LEU A 102 5.37 -7.53 -13.58
C LEU A 102 6.18 -7.28 -12.29
N LEU A 103 6.88 -8.31 -11.81
CA LEU A 103 7.63 -8.25 -10.55
C LEU A 103 9.07 -7.76 -10.75
N GLU A 104 9.68 -8.17 -11.84
CA GLU A 104 11.07 -7.87 -12.19
C GLU A 104 11.12 -7.56 -13.68
N LEU A 105 10.71 -6.33 -14.05
CA LEU A 105 10.67 -5.91 -15.45
C LEU A 105 12.06 -5.99 -16.09
N GLY A 106 12.15 -6.70 -17.21
CA GLY A 106 13.42 -6.97 -17.88
C GLY A 106 14.22 -8.15 -17.30
N ALA A 107 13.66 -8.93 -16.35
CA ALA A 107 14.24 -10.17 -15.93
C ALA A 107 14.46 -11.10 -17.14
N GLY A 108 15.68 -11.63 -17.25
CA GLY A 108 16.07 -12.46 -18.39
C GLY A 108 16.57 -11.68 -19.62
N PHE A 109 16.64 -10.35 -19.59
CA PHE A 109 17.28 -9.60 -20.67
C PHE A 109 18.78 -9.91 -20.76
N SER A 110 19.25 -10.10 -21.98
CA SER A 110 20.69 -10.15 -22.29
C SER A 110 21.21 -8.74 -22.47
N ARG A 111 22.17 -8.33 -21.65
CA ARG A 111 22.73 -6.97 -21.69
C ARG A 111 23.44 -6.61 -22.99
N ASP A 112 23.96 -7.61 -23.69
CA ASP A 112 24.68 -7.43 -24.95
C ASP A 112 23.74 -7.45 -26.18
N PHE A 113 22.47 -7.83 -26.01
CA PHE A 113 21.46 -7.80 -27.05
C PHE A 113 20.81 -6.43 -27.14
N SER A 114 20.37 -6.08 -28.37
CA SER A 114 19.54 -4.90 -28.62
C SER A 114 18.18 -5.01 -27.93
N GLY A 115 17.45 -3.89 -27.85
CA GLY A 115 16.08 -3.89 -27.35
C GLY A 115 15.18 -4.81 -28.17
N ARG A 116 15.32 -4.79 -29.50
CA ARG A 116 14.57 -5.67 -30.42
C ARG A 116 14.83 -7.15 -30.15
N GLU A 117 16.09 -7.54 -30.00
CA GLU A 117 16.45 -8.93 -29.68
C GLU A 117 15.93 -9.35 -28.31
N ASN A 118 15.93 -8.44 -27.32
CA ASN A 118 15.35 -8.68 -26.01
C ASN A 118 13.81 -8.79 -26.05
N ILE A 119 13.09 -8.19 -27.01
CA ILE A 119 11.66 -8.46 -27.22
C ILE A 119 11.44 -9.95 -27.55
N TYR A 120 12.24 -10.51 -28.45
CA TYR A 120 12.13 -11.93 -28.78
C TYR A 120 12.52 -12.83 -27.63
N LEU A 121 13.61 -12.50 -26.92
CA LEU A 121 14.05 -13.26 -25.77
C LEU A 121 13.01 -13.23 -24.63
N GLY A 122 12.54 -12.04 -24.26
CA GLY A 122 11.51 -11.85 -23.23
C GLY A 122 10.21 -12.55 -23.58
N GLY A 123 9.71 -12.40 -24.81
CA GLY A 123 8.51 -13.08 -25.25
C GLY A 123 8.61 -14.60 -25.24
N ALA A 124 9.77 -15.14 -25.63
CA ALA A 124 10.05 -16.59 -25.57
C ALA A 124 10.05 -17.12 -24.11
N LEU A 125 10.54 -16.33 -23.15
CA LEU A 125 10.48 -16.68 -21.71
C LEU A 125 9.04 -16.78 -21.20
N TYR A 126 8.14 -15.99 -21.77
CA TYR A 126 6.68 -16.08 -21.49
C TYR A 126 5.97 -17.13 -22.36
N GLY A 127 6.71 -17.93 -23.12
CA GLY A 127 6.18 -19.05 -23.91
C GLY A 127 5.55 -18.64 -25.24
N LEU A 128 5.85 -17.45 -25.78
CA LEU A 128 5.42 -17.06 -27.13
C LEU A 128 6.31 -17.70 -28.19
N THR A 129 5.71 -18.11 -29.28
CA THR A 129 6.42 -18.54 -30.48
C THR A 129 6.98 -17.32 -31.24
N LYS A 130 7.97 -17.55 -32.10
CA LYS A 130 8.53 -16.51 -32.94
C LYS A 130 7.45 -15.85 -33.82
N ALA A 131 6.53 -16.64 -34.41
CA ALA A 131 5.46 -16.13 -35.24
C ALA A 131 4.48 -15.22 -34.49
N GLU A 132 4.16 -15.56 -33.22
CA GLU A 132 3.33 -14.70 -32.35
C GLU A 132 4.03 -13.39 -31.99
N LEU A 133 5.36 -13.43 -31.81
CA LEU A 133 6.16 -12.23 -31.52
C LEU A 133 6.28 -11.32 -32.76
N GLU A 134 6.49 -11.88 -33.94
CA GLU A 134 6.55 -11.11 -35.18
C GLU A 134 5.27 -10.27 -35.43
N GLN A 135 4.11 -10.76 -35.02
CA GLN A 135 2.84 -10.02 -35.11
C GLN A 135 2.72 -8.87 -34.07
N ARG A 136 3.57 -8.85 -33.04
CA ARG A 136 3.47 -7.93 -31.89
C ARG A 136 4.64 -6.98 -31.78
N VAL A 137 5.78 -7.32 -32.36
CA VAL A 137 7.04 -6.58 -32.16
C VAL A 137 6.90 -5.10 -32.46
N ASP A 138 6.24 -4.72 -33.55
CA ASP A 138 6.07 -3.31 -33.92
C ASP A 138 5.19 -2.55 -32.92
N ARG A 139 4.15 -3.20 -32.38
CA ARG A 139 3.30 -2.62 -31.32
C ARG A 139 4.05 -2.47 -30.01
N ILE A 140 4.90 -3.45 -29.65
CA ILE A 140 5.75 -3.39 -28.46
C ILE A 140 6.74 -2.24 -28.59
N ILE A 141 7.39 -2.10 -29.77
CA ILE A 141 8.35 -1.02 -30.04
C ILE A 141 7.67 0.34 -29.95
N ALA A 142 6.53 0.51 -30.63
CA ALA A 142 5.75 1.75 -30.59
C ALA A 142 5.28 2.11 -29.20
N PHE A 143 4.90 1.11 -28.38
CA PHE A 143 4.49 1.34 -27.00
C PHE A 143 5.66 1.77 -26.12
N SER A 144 6.85 1.21 -26.29
CA SER A 144 8.04 1.52 -25.51
C SER A 144 8.56 2.95 -25.66
N GLU A 145 8.27 3.59 -26.81
CA GLU A 145 8.75 4.95 -27.18
C GLU A 145 10.28 5.07 -27.16
N LEU A 146 10.99 3.97 -27.41
CA LEU A 146 12.44 3.95 -27.42
C LEU A 146 13.04 4.48 -28.75
N GLY A 147 12.24 4.58 -29.81
CA GLY A 147 12.67 5.08 -31.10
C GLY A 147 13.89 4.33 -31.66
N GLU A 148 14.93 5.09 -32.02
CA GLU A 148 16.18 4.55 -32.59
C GLU A 148 16.98 3.71 -31.57
N PHE A 149 16.75 3.88 -30.29
CA PHE A 149 17.44 3.09 -29.25
C PHE A 149 17.04 1.62 -29.27
N ILE A 150 15.96 1.23 -29.96
CA ILE A 150 15.49 -0.16 -29.98
C ILE A 150 16.53 -1.14 -30.56
N ASP A 151 17.38 -0.67 -31.46
CA ASP A 151 18.41 -1.46 -32.13
C ASP A 151 19.80 -1.34 -31.48
N VAL A 152 19.89 -0.64 -30.32
CA VAL A 152 21.12 -0.49 -29.53
C VAL A 152 21.14 -1.49 -28.36
N PRO A 153 22.30 -2.05 -27.97
CA PRO A 153 22.41 -2.97 -26.84
C PRO A 153 21.87 -2.40 -25.54
N VAL A 154 21.06 -3.18 -24.82
CA VAL A 154 20.37 -2.68 -23.60
C VAL A 154 21.30 -2.34 -22.44
N LYS A 155 22.59 -2.75 -22.47
CA LYS A 155 23.60 -2.28 -21.51
C LYS A 155 23.83 -0.77 -21.54
N THR A 156 23.43 -0.09 -22.62
CA THR A 156 23.54 1.36 -22.78
C THR A 156 22.27 2.09 -22.36
N TYR A 157 21.21 1.37 -22.01
CA TYR A 157 19.94 1.95 -21.62
C TYR A 157 20.03 2.60 -20.25
N SER A 158 19.31 3.71 -20.08
CA SER A 158 18.98 4.21 -18.74
C SER A 158 18.05 3.23 -18.01
N ALA A 159 17.96 3.35 -16.70
CA ALA A 159 17.02 2.51 -15.91
C ALA A 159 15.58 2.67 -16.41
N GLY A 160 15.17 3.91 -16.78
CA GLY A 160 13.85 4.16 -17.33
C GLY A 160 13.61 3.48 -18.68
N MET A 161 14.57 3.51 -19.60
CA MET A 161 14.48 2.84 -20.91
C MET A 161 14.38 1.32 -20.74
N TYR A 162 15.18 0.78 -19.82
CA TYR A 162 15.17 -0.67 -19.52
C TYR A 162 13.81 -1.15 -19.05
N VAL A 163 13.21 -0.40 -18.14
CA VAL A 163 11.90 -0.75 -17.57
C VAL A 163 10.78 -0.48 -18.56
N ARG A 164 10.84 0.59 -19.37
CA ARG A 164 9.88 0.84 -20.46
C ARG A 164 9.83 -0.33 -21.44
N LEU A 165 10.99 -0.87 -21.82
CA LEU A 165 11.04 -2.04 -22.69
C LEU A 165 10.41 -3.28 -22.01
N GLY A 166 10.79 -3.56 -20.76
CA GLY A 166 10.26 -4.70 -19.99
C GLY A 166 8.75 -4.66 -19.84
N PHE A 167 8.21 -3.50 -19.47
CA PHE A 167 6.76 -3.33 -19.37
C PHE A 167 6.07 -3.45 -20.74
N SER A 168 6.64 -2.87 -21.80
CA SER A 168 6.06 -2.94 -23.14
C SER A 168 5.93 -4.36 -23.64
N ILE A 169 6.91 -5.21 -23.36
CA ILE A 169 6.82 -6.64 -23.69
C ILE A 169 5.67 -7.27 -22.90
N ALA A 170 5.71 -7.17 -21.57
CA ALA A 170 4.73 -7.82 -20.70
C ALA A 170 3.29 -7.36 -20.97
N ALA A 171 3.07 -6.07 -21.24
CA ALA A 171 1.76 -5.49 -21.53
C ALA A 171 1.13 -5.96 -22.86
N HIS A 172 1.95 -6.52 -23.78
CA HIS A 172 1.49 -7.03 -25.06
C HIS A 172 1.42 -8.56 -25.13
N LEU A 173 1.60 -9.21 -23.98
CA LEU A 173 1.35 -10.64 -23.86
C LEU A 173 -0.15 -10.90 -23.61
N ASP A 174 -0.67 -11.98 -24.21
CA ASP A 174 -2.02 -12.45 -23.90
C ASP A 174 -1.94 -13.26 -22.60
N ALA A 175 -2.15 -12.59 -21.48
CA ALA A 175 -2.15 -13.21 -20.16
C ALA A 175 -3.59 -13.61 -19.78
N ASP A 176 -3.75 -14.76 -19.13
CA ASP A 176 -4.97 -15.10 -18.40
C ASP A 176 -4.93 -14.50 -16.99
N THR A 177 -3.72 -14.37 -16.44
CA THR A 177 -3.46 -13.78 -15.13
C THR A 177 -2.33 -12.75 -15.18
N LEU A 178 -2.55 -11.59 -14.59
CA LEU A 178 -1.57 -10.53 -14.38
C LEU A 178 -1.19 -10.46 -12.90
N LEU A 179 0.10 -10.54 -12.61
CA LEU A 179 0.65 -10.35 -11.25
C LEU A 179 1.46 -9.06 -11.24
N ILE A 180 1.06 -8.10 -10.44
CA ILE A 180 1.66 -6.76 -10.39
C ILE A 180 2.15 -6.49 -8.98
N ASP A 181 3.44 -6.16 -8.81
CA ASP A 181 4.03 -5.71 -7.55
C ASP A 181 4.46 -4.26 -7.72
N GLU A 182 3.92 -3.35 -6.98
CA GLU A 182 4.31 -1.95 -6.74
C GLU A 182 5.00 -1.16 -7.90
N VAL A 183 5.43 -1.85 -8.94
CA VAL A 183 6.31 -1.40 -10.02
C VAL A 183 5.63 -0.45 -11.04
N LEU A 184 4.38 -0.02 -10.79
CA LEU A 184 3.68 0.91 -11.69
C LEU A 184 4.22 2.34 -11.63
N ALA A 185 5.08 2.67 -10.65
CA ALA A 185 5.76 3.97 -10.52
C ALA A 185 6.99 4.10 -11.45
N VAL A 186 6.95 3.51 -12.65
CA VAL A 186 8.11 3.41 -13.54
C VAL A 186 7.99 4.33 -14.75
N GLY A 187 9.08 5.04 -15.03
CA GLY A 187 9.15 5.99 -16.13
C GLY A 187 8.64 7.38 -15.73
N ASP A 188 8.34 8.20 -16.72
CA ASP A 188 7.67 9.48 -16.50
C ASP A 188 6.15 9.31 -16.35
N GLU A 189 5.50 10.37 -15.90
CA GLU A 189 4.04 10.39 -15.65
C GLU A 189 3.21 10.04 -16.89
N ALA A 190 3.68 10.42 -18.10
CA ALA A 190 2.99 10.12 -19.35
C ALA A 190 3.01 8.62 -19.64
N PHE A 191 4.17 7.98 -19.43
CA PHE A 191 4.32 6.54 -19.62
C PHE A 191 3.54 5.75 -18.54
N GLN A 192 3.54 6.21 -17.28
CA GLN A 192 2.74 5.61 -16.21
C GLN A 192 1.26 5.59 -16.56
N ARG A 193 0.70 6.72 -17.03
CA ARG A 193 -0.71 6.79 -17.47
C ARG A 193 -1.00 5.80 -18.63
N LYS A 194 -0.05 5.64 -19.55
CA LYS A 194 -0.15 4.68 -20.66
C LYS A 194 -0.16 3.23 -20.15
N CYS A 195 0.69 2.91 -19.16
CA CYS A 195 0.74 1.61 -18.51
C CYS A 195 -0.59 1.29 -17.80
N LEU A 196 -1.11 2.22 -17.00
CA LEU A 196 -2.38 2.06 -16.28
C LEU A 196 -3.55 1.83 -17.25
N ARG A 197 -3.61 2.61 -18.34
CA ARG A 197 -4.64 2.41 -19.39
C ARG A 197 -4.56 1.00 -19.97
N ARG A 198 -3.34 0.50 -20.25
CA ARG A 198 -3.16 -0.83 -20.81
C ARG A 198 -3.57 -1.93 -19.84
N ILE A 199 -3.30 -1.77 -18.54
CA ILE A 199 -3.78 -2.68 -17.50
C ILE A 199 -5.31 -2.66 -17.43
N SER A 200 -5.93 -1.48 -17.44
CA SER A 200 -7.40 -1.36 -17.44
C SER A 200 -8.05 -2.04 -18.65
N GLU A 201 -7.43 -1.96 -19.83
CA GLU A 201 -7.89 -2.69 -21.03
C GLU A 201 -7.84 -4.23 -20.84
N GLN A 202 -6.80 -4.75 -20.17
CA GLN A 202 -6.69 -6.17 -19.86
C GLN A 202 -7.77 -6.63 -18.85
N ILE A 203 -8.02 -5.82 -17.82
CA ILE A 203 -9.09 -6.06 -16.85
C ILE A 203 -10.45 -6.06 -17.53
N ALA A 204 -10.74 -5.06 -18.35
CA ALA A 204 -11.99 -4.97 -19.12
C ALA A 204 -12.18 -6.16 -20.09
N ALA A 205 -11.08 -6.79 -20.54
CA ALA A 205 -11.10 -8.02 -21.33
C ALA A 205 -11.30 -9.30 -20.47
N GLY A 206 -11.59 -9.17 -19.17
CA GLY A 206 -11.88 -10.29 -18.27
C GLY A 206 -10.62 -11.04 -17.79
N ARG A 207 -9.45 -10.40 -17.76
CA ARG A 207 -8.22 -11.02 -17.24
C ARG A 207 -8.19 -10.93 -15.73
N THR A 208 -7.68 -11.99 -15.08
CA THR A 208 -7.47 -12.02 -13.64
C THR A 208 -6.30 -11.12 -13.26
N LEU A 209 -6.46 -10.31 -12.22
CA LEU A 209 -5.43 -9.43 -11.70
C LEU A 209 -5.13 -9.73 -10.22
N VAL A 210 -3.84 -9.80 -9.87
CA VAL A 210 -3.38 -9.69 -8.47
C VAL A 210 -2.45 -8.49 -8.39
N LEU A 211 -2.88 -7.47 -7.65
CA LEU A 211 -2.16 -6.21 -7.48
C LEU A 211 -1.65 -6.09 -6.03
N VAL A 212 -0.33 -6.01 -5.86
CA VAL A 212 0.28 -5.59 -4.59
C VAL A 212 0.61 -4.11 -4.68
N SER A 213 0.12 -3.33 -3.73
CA SER A 213 0.44 -1.91 -3.65
C SER A 213 0.50 -1.45 -2.19
N HIS A 214 1.34 -0.45 -1.91
CA HIS A 214 1.33 0.29 -0.65
C HIS A 214 0.35 1.48 -0.68
N ASP A 215 -0.16 1.83 -1.85
CA ASP A 215 -1.18 2.86 -2.02
C ASP A 215 -2.60 2.25 -1.99
N PRO A 216 -3.34 2.43 -0.88
CA PRO A 216 -4.72 1.94 -0.77
C PRO A 216 -5.64 2.49 -1.85
N GLY A 217 -5.43 3.73 -2.28
CA GLY A 217 -6.24 4.36 -3.32
C GLY A 217 -6.11 3.66 -4.69
N SER A 218 -4.93 3.15 -5.02
CA SER A 218 -4.73 2.34 -6.24
C SER A 218 -5.46 1.00 -6.15
N ILE A 219 -5.45 0.36 -4.97
CA ILE A 219 -6.20 -0.89 -4.74
C ILE A 219 -7.69 -0.63 -4.86
N GLU A 220 -8.20 0.43 -4.24
CA GLU A 220 -9.62 0.78 -4.23
C GLU A 220 -10.18 1.06 -5.63
N ARG A 221 -9.39 1.73 -6.49
CA ARG A 221 -9.79 2.04 -7.88
C ARG A 221 -9.82 0.83 -8.82
N VAL A 222 -9.04 -0.21 -8.52
CA VAL A 222 -8.77 -1.29 -9.49
C VAL A 222 -9.32 -2.63 -9.02
N CYS A 223 -9.40 -2.87 -7.71
CA CYS A 223 -9.69 -4.18 -7.13
C CYS A 223 -11.06 -4.22 -6.45
N GLU A 224 -11.82 -5.27 -6.74
CA GLU A 224 -13.12 -5.51 -6.10
C GLU A 224 -12.99 -6.25 -4.76
N ARG A 225 -11.89 -6.98 -4.58
CA ARG A 225 -11.58 -7.78 -3.40
C ARG A 225 -10.17 -7.50 -2.93
N VAL A 226 -9.96 -7.54 -1.62
CA VAL A 226 -8.64 -7.39 -1.02
C VAL A 226 -8.31 -8.53 -0.07
N VAL A 227 -7.06 -8.96 -0.14
CA VAL A 227 -6.44 -9.91 0.79
C VAL A 227 -5.45 -9.14 1.65
N VAL A 228 -5.69 -9.12 2.96
CA VAL A 228 -4.74 -8.51 3.92
C VAL A 228 -3.82 -9.61 4.43
N MET A 229 -2.53 -9.44 4.16
CA MET A 229 -1.49 -10.35 4.65
C MET A 229 -0.88 -9.81 5.95
N ASP A 230 -0.74 -10.68 6.95
CA ASP A 230 -0.02 -10.38 8.17
C ASP A 230 0.85 -11.57 8.61
N ALA A 231 2.11 -11.29 8.94
CA ALA A 231 3.08 -12.28 9.44
C ALA A 231 3.11 -13.61 8.64
N GLY A 232 2.92 -13.56 7.32
CA GLY A 232 2.91 -14.72 6.42
C GLY A 232 1.59 -15.48 6.34
N GLN A 233 0.50 -14.94 6.84
CA GLN A 233 -0.84 -15.51 6.80
C GLN A 233 -1.84 -14.54 6.17
N VAL A 234 -3.00 -15.06 5.74
CA VAL A 234 -4.15 -14.25 5.35
C VAL A 234 -4.90 -13.85 6.63
N ALA A 235 -4.89 -12.56 6.95
CA ALA A 235 -5.59 -12.00 8.10
C ALA A 235 -7.02 -11.57 7.76
N PHE A 236 -7.26 -11.17 6.50
CA PHE A 236 -8.59 -10.83 5.98
C PHE A 236 -8.65 -11.18 4.49
N ASP A 237 -9.82 -11.54 4.02
CA ASP A 237 -10.11 -11.84 2.62
C ASP A 237 -11.57 -11.48 2.34
N GLY A 238 -11.84 -10.46 1.54
CA GLY A 238 -13.19 -9.97 1.30
C GLY A 238 -13.25 -8.68 0.46
N PRO A 239 -14.39 -7.98 0.46
CA PRO A 239 -14.59 -6.74 -0.30
C PRO A 239 -13.53 -5.68 0.02
N THR A 240 -13.10 -4.91 -1.00
CA THR A 240 -11.99 -3.96 -0.89
C THR A 240 -12.18 -2.95 0.23
N ALA A 241 -13.35 -2.32 0.33
CA ALA A 241 -13.61 -1.31 1.36
C ALA A 241 -13.46 -1.85 2.79
N GLU A 242 -13.99 -3.06 3.05
CA GLU A 242 -13.89 -3.71 4.36
C GLU A 242 -12.46 -4.12 4.69
N GLY A 243 -11.74 -4.66 3.68
CA GLY A 243 -10.37 -5.10 3.87
C GLY A 243 -9.39 -3.95 4.06
N LEU A 244 -9.58 -2.82 3.38
CA LEU A 244 -8.78 -1.62 3.62
C LEU A 244 -9.03 -1.05 5.02
N LEU A 245 -10.29 -1.05 5.49
CA LEU A 245 -10.61 -0.71 6.88
C LEU A 245 -9.92 -1.65 7.88
N PHE A 246 -9.92 -2.96 7.60
CA PHE A 246 -9.21 -3.94 8.42
C PHE A 246 -7.70 -3.68 8.42
N TYR A 247 -7.12 -3.43 7.25
CA TYR A 247 -5.69 -3.12 7.09
C TYR A 247 -5.28 -1.87 7.88
N HIS A 248 -6.04 -0.78 7.78
CA HIS A 248 -5.78 0.44 8.55
C HIS A 248 -5.87 0.22 10.06
N ARG A 249 -6.84 -0.58 10.53
CA ARG A 249 -6.91 -0.97 11.95
C ARG A 249 -5.68 -1.77 12.38
N LEU A 250 -5.25 -2.74 11.59
CA LEU A 250 -4.07 -3.55 11.83
C LEU A 250 -2.81 -2.68 11.93
N MET A 251 -2.68 -1.68 11.06
CA MET A 251 -1.57 -0.73 11.08
C MET A 251 -1.63 0.22 12.27
N GLY A 252 -2.83 0.65 12.68
CA GLY A 252 -3.04 1.59 13.78
C GLY A 252 -2.82 0.98 15.17
N THR A 253 -3.06 -0.32 15.34
CA THR A 253 -2.92 -0.99 16.65
C THR A 253 -1.47 -1.24 17.09
N GLU A 254 -0.51 -1.32 16.16
CA GLU A 254 0.90 -1.61 16.51
C GLU A 254 1.80 -0.37 16.55
N HIS A 255 1.43 0.70 15.91
CA HIS A 255 2.06 1.98 16.17
C HIS A 255 1.36 2.54 17.41
N GLY A 256 1.88 2.21 18.56
CA GLY A 256 1.46 2.80 19.82
C GLY A 256 1.27 4.29 19.60
N SER A 257 0.02 4.75 19.70
CA SER A 257 -0.45 6.09 19.38
C SER A 257 0.27 6.68 18.15
N GLY A 258 -0.34 6.68 16.97
CA GLY A 258 0.13 7.47 15.80
C GLY A 258 0.11 8.97 16.14
N GLU A 259 0.52 9.29 17.32
CA GLU A 259 0.54 10.55 17.98
C GLU A 259 2.01 10.95 18.18
N SER A 260 2.42 11.97 17.47
CA SER A 260 3.72 12.59 17.68
C SER A 260 3.56 13.84 18.54
N VAL A 261 4.24 13.89 19.65
CA VAL A 261 4.35 15.08 20.50
C VAL A 261 5.71 15.72 20.20
N ARG A 262 5.70 16.95 19.71
CA ARG A 262 6.92 17.74 19.55
C ARG A 262 7.06 18.71 20.73
N PRO A 263 8.04 18.54 21.62
CA PRO A 263 8.30 19.50 22.66
C PRO A 263 8.76 20.84 22.05
N ALA A 264 8.02 21.91 22.26
CA ALA A 264 8.48 23.26 21.93
C ALA A 264 8.83 24.02 23.22
N PRO A 265 10.01 24.60 23.33
CA PRO A 265 10.51 25.13 24.60
C PRO A 265 9.81 26.38 25.14
N ASN A 266 8.91 27.01 24.39
CA ASN A 266 8.25 28.28 24.78
C ASN A 266 6.72 28.26 24.65
N ARG A 267 6.05 27.17 24.97
CA ARG A 267 4.60 27.07 24.85
C ARG A 267 3.85 27.77 25.97
N SER A 268 2.75 28.40 25.59
CA SER A 268 1.76 28.94 26.52
C SER A 268 0.70 27.91 26.88
N ILE A 269 0.33 27.04 25.90
CA ILE A 269 -0.74 26.05 26.00
C ILE A 269 -0.22 24.71 25.46
N GLU A 270 -0.55 23.64 26.16
CA GLU A 270 -0.23 22.26 25.78
C GLU A 270 -1.53 21.52 25.36
N VAL A 271 -1.50 20.83 24.23
CA VAL A 271 -2.53 19.84 23.87
C VAL A 271 -2.21 18.55 24.61
N SER A 272 -2.94 18.27 25.70
CA SER A 272 -2.63 17.12 26.59
C SER A 272 -3.17 15.81 26.05
N GLU A 273 -4.31 15.82 25.33
CA GLU A 273 -4.94 14.63 24.79
C GLU A 273 -5.77 14.95 23.57
N VAL A 274 -5.84 14.02 22.62
CA VAL A 274 -6.69 14.10 21.42
C VAL A 274 -7.35 12.75 21.17
N GLU A 275 -8.69 12.77 21.13
CA GLU A 275 -9.49 11.60 20.76
C GLU A 275 -10.30 11.86 19.51
N LEU A 276 -10.27 10.92 18.59
CA LEU A 276 -11.18 10.86 17.45
C LEU A 276 -12.28 9.86 17.74
N ARG A 277 -13.55 10.28 17.64
CA ARG A 277 -14.69 9.42 17.97
C ARG A 277 -15.62 9.23 16.77
N ASP A 278 -16.11 7.98 16.62
CA ASP A 278 -17.10 7.61 15.62
C ASP A 278 -18.53 8.05 15.99
N SER A 279 -19.50 7.77 15.12
CA SER A 279 -20.92 8.07 15.34
C SER A 279 -21.52 7.43 16.59
N ALA A 280 -20.92 6.35 17.11
CA ALA A 280 -21.31 5.69 18.34
C ALA A 280 -20.56 6.22 19.57
N GLY A 281 -19.75 7.27 19.41
CA GLY A 281 -18.94 7.87 20.48
C GLY A 281 -17.71 7.06 20.88
N ARG A 282 -17.35 6.01 20.15
CA ARG A 282 -16.19 5.15 20.43
C ARG A 282 -14.94 5.74 19.80
N ALA A 283 -13.82 5.64 20.49
CA ALA A 283 -12.52 6.02 19.94
C ALA A 283 -12.22 5.21 18.67
N SER A 284 -11.86 5.91 17.57
CA SER A 284 -11.50 5.31 16.30
C SER A 284 -10.41 6.12 15.61
N ARG A 285 -9.60 5.46 14.80
CA ARG A 285 -8.61 6.08 13.90
C ARG A 285 -8.94 5.80 12.43
N VAL A 286 -10.06 5.15 12.18
CA VAL A 286 -10.50 4.79 10.84
C VAL A 286 -11.97 5.18 10.70
N PHE A 287 -12.27 5.94 9.64
CA PHE A 287 -13.58 6.46 9.32
C PHE A 287 -13.92 6.14 7.87
N ARG A 288 -15.20 6.23 7.51
CA ARG A 288 -15.64 6.19 6.10
C ARG A 288 -15.92 7.59 5.60
N CYS A 289 -15.71 7.82 4.33
CA CYS A 289 -16.16 9.05 3.69
C CYS A 289 -17.68 9.19 3.89
N GLY A 290 -18.12 10.35 4.37
CA GLY A 290 -19.53 10.60 4.69
C GLY A 290 -19.95 10.32 6.13
N ASP A 291 -19.15 9.58 6.91
CA ASP A 291 -19.44 9.35 8.33
C ASP A 291 -19.24 10.61 9.17
N PRO A 292 -19.94 10.75 10.30
CA PRO A 292 -19.63 11.80 11.26
C PRO A 292 -18.32 11.49 12.02
N LEU A 293 -17.56 12.55 12.27
CA LEU A 293 -16.33 12.50 13.07
C LEU A 293 -16.40 13.57 14.16
N ARG A 294 -16.19 13.17 15.43
CA ARG A 294 -15.98 14.08 16.55
C ARG A 294 -14.53 14.06 16.99
N ILE A 295 -13.89 15.23 17.03
CA ILE A 295 -12.53 15.42 17.52
C ILE A 295 -12.64 16.06 18.91
N VAL A 296 -12.19 15.36 19.94
CA VAL A 296 -12.16 15.87 21.33
C VAL A 296 -10.71 16.19 21.69
N VAL A 297 -10.49 17.41 22.16
CA VAL A 297 -9.16 17.95 22.48
C VAL A 297 -9.12 18.41 23.92
N SER A 298 -8.25 17.88 24.71
CA SER A 298 -7.96 18.34 26.08
C SER A 298 -6.71 19.22 26.08
N LEU A 299 -6.78 20.35 26.75
CA LEU A 299 -5.77 21.41 26.74
C LEU A 299 -5.41 21.81 28.17
N ARG A 300 -4.15 22.27 28.36
CA ARG A 300 -3.69 22.84 29.62
C ARG A 300 -2.80 24.06 29.37
N ALA A 301 -3.10 25.16 30.04
CA ALA A 301 -2.21 26.33 30.09
C ALA A 301 -0.99 26.03 30.95
N LEU A 302 0.20 26.29 30.41
CA LEU A 302 1.47 26.13 31.07
C LEU A 302 1.94 27.42 31.80
N ARG A 303 1.33 28.56 31.38
CA ARG A 303 1.55 29.89 31.94
C ARG A 303 0.29 30.75 31.80
N ALA A 304 0.26 31.93 32.37
CA ALA A 304 -0.85 32.88 32.15
C ALA A 304 -0.95 33.25 30.68
N VAL A 305 -2.16 33.20 30.13
CA VAL A 305 -2.50 33.49 28.74
C VAL A 305 -3.55 34.56 28.66
N SER A 306 -3.51 35.40 27.63
CA SER A 306 -4.41 36.53 27.41
C SER A 306 -5.47 36.27 26.34
N THR A 307 -5.06 35.63 25.25
CA THR A 307 -5.94 35.33 24.11
C THR A 307 -5.69 33.89 23.61
N PRO A 308 -6.03 32.89 24.46
CA PRO A 308 -5.74 31.49 24.14
C PRO A 308 -6.54 31.01 22.92
N GLN A 309 -5.84 30.33 22.02
CA GLN A 309 -6.41 29.79 20.77
C GLN A 309 -5.94 28.36 20.52
N LEU A 310 -6.81 27.56 19.92
CA LEU A 310 -6.51 26.24 19.39
C LEU A 310 -6.55 26.29 17.87
N GLU A 311 -5.46 25.90 17.26
CA GLU A 311 -5.36 25.68 15.82
C GLU A 311 -5.45 24.17 15.51
N LEU A 312 -6.24 23.83 14.49
CA LEU A 312 -6.43 22.49 13.98
C LEU A 312 -6.16 22.50 12.48
N GLU A 313 -5.31 21.58 12.02
CA GLU A 313 -5.03 21.39 10.60
C GLU A 313 -5.10 19.91 10.24
N VAL A 314 -5.74 19.59 9.09
CA VAL A 314 -5.77 18.26 8.50
C VAL A 314 -4.96 18.30 7.21
N ARG A 315 -4.00 17.38 7.09
CA ARG A 315 -3.15 17.18 5.90
C ARG A 315 -3.28 15.78 5.37
N ALA A 316 -3.28 15.64 4.05
CA ALA A 316 -3.10 14.36 3.39
C ALA A 316 -1.63 13.91 3.46
N GLN A 317 -1.38 12.64 3.19
CA GLN A 317 -0.04 12.04 3.29
C GLN A 317 0.98 12.65 2.31
N ASP A 318 0.53 13.19 1.18
CA ASP A 318 1.33 13.94 0.21
C ASP A 318 1.70 15.35 0.67
N GLY A 319 1.24 15.75 1.88
CA GLY A 319 1.45 17.07 2.48
C GLY A 319 0.42 18.13 2.07
N ALA A 320 -0.52 17.80 1.18
CA ALA A 320 -1.59 18.72 0.80
C ALA A 320 -2.50 19.02 2.01
N ARG A 321 -2.78 20.31 2.22
CA ARG A 321 -3.68 20.75 3.29
C ARG A 321 -5.11 20.55 2.86
N ALA A 322 -5.84 19.67 3.58
CA ALA A 322 -7.26 19.45 3.36
C ALA A 322 -8.12 20.47 4.09
N PHE A 323 -7.72 20.85 5.32
CA PHE A 323 -8.51 21.78 6.15
C PHE A 323 -7.63 22.43 7.22
N ARG A 324 -7.96 23.68 7.61
CA ARG A 324 -7.38 24.38 8.74
C ARG A 324 -8.41 25.29 9.38
N THR A 325 -8.46 25.33 10.69
CA THR A 325 -9.33 26.23 11.46
C THR A 325 -8.65 26.63 12.77
N THR A 326 -9.06 27.76 13.31
CA THR A 326 -8.63 28.26 14.61
C THR A 326 -9.86 28.62 15.43
N THR A 327 -9.83 28.33 16.74
CA THR A 327 -10.92 28.69 17.65
C THR A 327 -10.36 29.26 18.95
N PRO A 328 -11.00 30.27 19.55
CA PRO A 328 -10.64 30.73 20.90
C PRO A 328 -10.94 29.66 21.94
N ILE A 329 -10.09 29.60 22.98
CA ILE A 329 -10.21 28.66 24.09
C ILE A 329 -10.77 29.41 25.30
N GLN A 330 -11.74 28.83 25.98
CA GLN A 330 -12.17 29.26 27.30
C GLN A 330 -11.54 28.31 28.33
N LEU A 331 -10.57 28.83 29.08
CA LEU A 331 -9.92 28.08 30.15
C LEU A 331 -10.76 28.08 31.41
N LEU A 332 -10.77 26.95 32.11
CA LEU A 332 -11.31 26.84 33.45
C LEU A 332 -10.35 27.50 34.50
N PRO A 333 -10.79 27.74 35.72
CA PRO A 333 -9.95 28.35 36.76
C PRO A 333 -8.67 27.58 37.08
N ASP A 334 -8.63 26.26 36.81
CA ASP A 334 -7.46 25.40 36.97
C ASP A 334 -6.51 25.43 35.76
N GLY A 335 -6.78 26.25 34.77
CA GLY A 335 -5.99 26.38 33.53
C GLY A 335 -6.22 25.26 32.53
N THR A 336 -7.24 24.42 32.68
CA THR A 336 -7.59 23.37 31.72
C THR A 336 -8.74 23.81 30.79
N ALA A 337 -8.85 23.16 29.62
CA ALA A 337 -10.01 23.24 28.74
C ALA A 337 -10.22 21.93 27.98
N GLN A 338 -11.47 21.64 27.64
CA GLN A 338 -11.83 20.58 26.73
C GLN A 338 -12.74 21.11 25.62
N LEU A 339 -12.37 20.87 24.38
CA LEU A 339 -13.11 21.30 23.20
C LEU A 339 -13.51 20.10 22.36
N ALA A 340 -14.64 20.18 21.68
CA ALA A 340 -15.05 19.23 20.67
C ALA A 340 -15.26 19.93 19.33
N PHE A 341 -14.75 19.34 18.26
CA PHE A 341 -15.03 19.76 16.89
C PHE A 341 -15.83 18.66 16.21
N ASP A 342 -17.08 18.97 15.90
CA ASP A 342 -18.02 18.04 15.30
C ASP A 342 -18.09 18.23 13.79
N ILE A 343 -17.74 17.19 13.04
CA ILE A 343 -17.88 17.08 11.60
C ILE A 343 -19.06 16.15 11.34
N GLY A 344 -20.21 16.71 10.97
CA GLY A 344 -21.42 15.92 10.75
C GLY A 344 -21.33 14.97 9.55
N ARG A 345 -20.47 15.29 8.57
CA ARG A 345 -20.21 14.48 7.39
C ARG A 345 -18.75 14.67 6.96
N LEU A 346 -17.94 13.62 7.08
CA LEU A 346 -16.53 13.63 6.68
C LEU A 346 -16.43 13.62 5.15
N GLY A 347 -16.09 14.76 4.55
CA GLY A 347 -15.94 14.92 3.10
C GLY A 347 -14.55 14.62 2.57
N LEU A 348 -13.67 13.96 3.35
CA LEU A 348 -12.34 13.58 2.92
C LEU A 348 -12.42 12.38 1.99
N LEU A 349 -11.57 12.40 0.94
CA LEU A 349 -11.36 11.26 0.06
C LEU A 349 -10.67 10.12 0.79
N GLY A 350 -10.68 8.90 0.20
CA GLY A 350 -9.97 7.74 0.75
C GLY A 350 -8.47 8.01 0.88
N GLY A 351 -7.87 7.66 2.03
CA GLY A 351 -6.45 7.85 2.29
C GLY A 351 -6.10 8.05 3.76
N ASP A 352 -4.81 8.25 4.01
CA ASP A 352 -4.27 8.55 5.33
C ASP A 352 -4.11 10.06 5.52
N TYR A 353 -4.49 10.54 6.69
CA TYR A 353 -4.48 11.95 7.06
C TYR A 353 -3.78 12.16 8.39
N ASP A 354 -3.07 13.27 8.49
CA ASP A 354 -2.47 13.76 9.73
C ASP A 354 -3.31 14.94 10.26
N LEU A 355 -3.89 14.80 11.46
CA LEU A 355 -4.53 15.86 12.23
C LEU A 355 -3.48 16.50 13.12
N ALA A 356 -3.06 17.71 12.82
CA ALA A 356 -2.10 18.48 13.59
C ALA A 356 -2.80 19.54 14.44
N LEU A 357 -2.41 19.68 15.70
CA LEU A 357 -3.01 20.61 16.67
C LEU A 357 -1.93 21.46 17.35
N ALA A 358 -2.24 22.71 17.58
CA ALA A 358 -1.40 23.65 18.31
C ALA A 358 -2.24 24.53 19.23
N GLY A 359 -1.83 24.64 20.50
CA GLY A 359 -2.33 25.66 21.43
C GLY A 359 -1.37 26.84 21.50
N HIS A 360 -1.85 28.07 21.31
CA HIS A 360 -1.04 29.28 21.38
C HIS A 360 -1.78 30.46 22.01
N ASP A 361 -1.03 31.50 22.40
CA ASP A 361 -1.58 32.75 22.93
C ASP A 361 -1.34 33.87 21.93
N GLY A 362 -2.42 34.42 21.36
CA GLY A 362 -2.36 35.49 20.36
C GLY A 362 -1.56 35.12 19.11
N ASP A 363 -0.69 36.05 18.66
CA ASP A 363 0.12 35.95 17.45
C ASP A 363 1.42 35.12 17.64
N GLU A 364 1.56 34.34 18.71
CA GLU A 364 2.67 33.41 18.84
C GLU A 364 2.64 32.44 17.66
N GLY A 365 3.76 32.32 16.94
CA GLY A 365 3.83 31.41 15.78
C GLY A 365 3.48 29.97 16.14
N SER A 366 2.48 29.43 15.48
CA SER A 366 1.93 28.10 15.77
C SER A 366 2.87 27.01 15.27
N ALA A 367 3.68 26.42 16.15
CA ALA A 367 4.29 25.13 15.89
C ALA A 367 3.33 24.06 16.36
N PHE A 368 2.85 23.20 15.45
CA PHE A 368 2.01 22.06 15.83
C PHE A 368 2.72 21.18 16.86
N ASP A 369 2.08 20.99 17.98
CA ASP A 369 2.62 20.28 19.14
C ASP A 369 2.17 18.83 19.22
N ARG A 370 1.04 18.52 18.62
CA ARG A 370 0.49 17.18 18.60
C ARG A 370 -0.06 16.84 17.21
N THR A 371 0.33 15.70 16.69
CA THR A 371 -0.18 15.18 15.42
C THR A 371 -0.75 13.80 15.65
N VAL A 372 -1.96 13.59 15.14
CA VAL A 372 -2.71 12.35 15.25
C VAL A 372 -3.02 11.85 13.86
N ARG A 373 -2.60 10.63 13.52
CA ARG A 373 -2.91 10.01 12.23
C ARG A 373 -4.24 9.29 12.26
N PHE A 374 -5.01 9.42 11.18
CA PHE A 374 -6.24 8.68 10.96
C PHE A 374 -6.41 8.34 9.47
N ALA A 375 -7.21 7.32 9.17
CA ALA A 375 -7.50 6.88 7.82
C ALA A 375 -8.97 7.10 7.46
N VAL A 376 -9.23 7.39 6.19
CA VAL A 376 -10.58 7.47 5.62
C VAL A 376 -10.68 6.43 4.51
N ALA A 377 -11.70 5.57 4.58
CA ALA A 377 -12.07 4.68 3.50
C ALA A 377 -13.18 5.33 2.66
N GLN A 378 -13.08 5.18 1.35
CA GLN A 378 -14.03 5.73 0.39
C GLN A 378 -14.77 4.57 -0.31
N GLU A 379 -16.08 4.71 -0.51
CA GLU A 379 -16.90 3.70 -1.19
C GLU A 379 -17.23 4.08 -2.65
N HIS A 380 -16.90 5.30 -3.09
CA HIS A 380 -17.23 5.81 -4.41
C HIS A 380 -16.10 6.66 -5.00
N ASP A 381 -15.96 6.65 -6.32
CA ASP A 381 -15.10 7.56 -7.07
C ASP A 381 -15.63 9.00 -6.95
N ALA A 382 -15.09 9.75 -6.00
CA ALA A 382 -15.38 11.17 -5.86
C ALA A 382 -14.10 11.96 -6.11
N GLU A 383 -14.12 12.82 -7.12
CA GLU A 383 -13.15 13.89 -7.33
C GLU A 383 -13.67 15.17 -6.68
N GLY A 384 -12.83 15.82 -5.87
CA GLY A 384 -13.24 17.10 -5.29
C GLY A 384 -12.39 17.56 -4.12
N ILE A 385 -12.59 18.82 -3.72
CA ILE A 385 -12.00 19.43 -2.52
C ILE A 385 -12.82 18.98 -1.31
N ALA A 386 -12.15 18.51 -0.25
CA ALA A 386 -12.79 18.17 1.01
C ALA A 386 -13.42 19.43 1.66
N ASP A 387 -14.72 19.42 1.87
CA ASP A 387 -15.46 20.47 2.63
C ASP A 387 -15.81 19.91 4.01
N LEU A 388 -15.01 20.26 5.01
CA LEU A 388 -15.22 19.89 6.40
C LEU A 388 -16.02 20.99 7.10
N ARG A 389 -17.36 20.87 7.13
CA ARG A 389 -18.23 21.74 7.91
C ARG A 389 -18.41 21.16 9.31
N GLY A 390 -17.78 21.79 10.28
CA GLY A 390 -17.89 21.39 11.68
C GLY A 390 -18.21 22.59 12.58
N THR A 391 -18.70 22.31 13.77
CA THR A 391 -18.94 23.30 14.81
C THR A 391 -18.11 23.02 16.05
N TRP A 392 -17.56 24.08 16.64
CA TRP A 392 -16.83 23.95 17.90
C TRP A 392 -17.85 24.04 19.06
N GLN A 393 -17.71 23.07 20.01
CA GLN A 393 -18.49 23.05 21.24
C GLN A 393 -17.54 22.97 22.45
N ALA A 394 -17.69 23.89 23.41
CA ALA A 394 -17.07 23.79 24.71
C ALA A 394 -17.74 22.66 25.51
N LEU A 395 -16.97 21.69 25.98
CA LEU A 395 -17.47 20.64 26.87
C LEU A 395 -17.33 21.14 28.31
N SER A 396 -18.47 21.41 28.95
CA SER A 396 -18.50 21.76 30.38
C SER A 396 -18.02 20.56 31.19
N PRO A 397 -17.25 20.77 32.29
CA PRO A 397 -16.91 19.68 33.19
C PRO A 397 -18.20 19.05 33.74
N VAL A 398 -18.24 17.72 33.76
CA VAL A 398 -19.33 16.99 34.43
C VAL A 398 -19.35 17.46 35.89
N PRO A 399 -20.50 17.95 36.41
CA PRO A 399 -20.57 18.31 37.82
C PRO A 399 -20.21 17.03 38.64
N ASP A 400 -19.26 17.17 39.51
CA ASP A 400 -18.90 16.14 40.47
C ASP A 400 -20.19 15.64 41.12
N ALA A 401 -20.56 14.36 40.88
CA ALA A 401 -21.68 13.74 41.57
C ALA A 401 -21.29 13.65 43.03
N GLY A 402 -21.66 14.66 43.79
CA GLY A 402 -21.39 14.79 45.19
C GLY A 402 -21.88 13.56 45.96
N ARG A 403 -20.99 13.04 46.74
CA ARG A 403 -21.05 12.20 47.95
C ARG A 403 -22.37 11.46 48.23
#